data_67ceeeb3699bf67e3124b4d49851ea92
#
_entry.id   67ceeeb3699bf67e3124b4d49851ea92
#
_cell.length_a   1.000
_cell.length_b   1.000
_cell.length_c   1.000
_cell.angle_alpha   90.00
_cell.angle_beta   90.00
_cell.angle_gamma   90.00
#
_symmetry.space_group_name_H-M   'P 1'
#
loop_
_entity.id
_entity.type
_entity.pdbx_description
1 polymer ?
#
loop_
_entity_poly.entity_id
_entity_poly.type
_entity_poly.pdbx_seq_one_letter_code
_entity_poly.pdbx_strand_id
1 'polypeptide(L)'
;MEMIIDIILRAGRSAVELSLFVLLPVMVVMLCLMRLLEARGILDTVVGRLTPALKPFGLNGMGVFAALQINFVSFAAPIATLSMMEQRGTSDRHLAATLAMIFAMAQANAAFPMMTMGLHLGTTLAFSLLGGLAAAAATYHIFGRHLSAAETNVDDSLQHPSAAGAKGVLDTINLAGAEAFRIAIGAIPMLVLSLVVVGALKRLGVIDLLTQWLTPLLALAAIEPALILPSLTKYLAGGTAMMGVMDEMRRGDQISVELLNASAGFLINPFDLPGVAFLISAGRRVGAVWKPAALGGCVGIVLRTAGHAFSG
;
A
#
# COMPACT_ATOMS: atom_id res chain seq x y z
N MET A 1 36.44 1.14 -6.50
CA MET A 1 35.83 2.25 -5.70
C MET A 1 34.96 3.17 -6.57
N GLU A 2 35.42 3.59 -7.73
CA GLU A 2 34.68 4.45 -8.69
C GLU A 2 33.31 3.85 -9.09
N MET A 3 33.25 2.55 -9.34
CA MET A 3 32.03 1.83 -9.70
C MET A 3 30.94 1.92 -8.61
N ILE A 4 31.32 1.79 -7.34
CA ILE A 4 30.36 1.88 -6.20
C ILE A 4 29.85 3.31 -6.05
N ILE A 5 30.74 4.28 -6.21
CA ILE A 5 30.38 5.70 -6.15
C ILE A 5 29.39 6.05 -7.28
N ASP A 6 29.61 5.55 -8.50
CA ASP A 6 28.69 5.75 -9.63
C ASP A 6 27.29 5.19 -9.34
N ILE A 7 27.21 3.97 -8.78
CA ILE A 7 25.93 3.37 -8.36
C ILE A 7 25.23 4.26 -7.32
N ILE A 8 25.96 4.70 -6.28
CA ILE A 8 25.41 5.55 -5.22
C ILE A 8 24.88 6.88 -5.78
N LEU A 9 25.64 7.54 -6.65
CA LEU A 9 25.26 8.83 -7.21
C LEU A 9 24.04 8.71 -8.14
N ARG A 10 23.96 7.66 -8.96
CA ARG A 10 22.78 7.40 -9.81
C ARG A 10 21.56 7.09 -8.95
N ALA A 11 21.69 6.18 -7.98
CA ALA A 11 20.62 5.84 -7.06
C ALA A 11 20.11 7.07 -6.28
N GLY A 12 21.04 7.92 -5.81
CA GLY A 12 20.71 9.16 -5.12
C GLY A 12 19.92 10.13 -6.01
N ARG A 13 20.35 10.32 -7.26
CA ARG A 13 19.65 11.17 -8.21
C ARG A 13 18.24 10.65 -8.50
N SER A 14 18.11 9.37 -8.88
CA SER A 14 16.80 8.75 -9.17
C SER A 14 15.87 8.80 -7.96
N ALA A 15 16.37 8.55 -6.75
CA ALA A 15 15.58 8.62 -5.53
C ALA A 15 15.03 10.03 -5.25
N VAL A 16 15.88 11.06 -5.44
CA VAL A 16 15.47 12.47 -5.25
C VAL A 16 14.46 12.88 -6.33
N GLU A 17 14.72 12.55 -7.60
CA GLU A 17 13.81 12.84 -8.71
C GLU A 17 12.44 12.23 -8.46
N LEU A 18 12.37 10.94 -8.16
CA LEU A 18 11.13 10.25 -7.91
C LEU A 18 10.39 10.81 -6.68
N SER A 19 11.12 11.09 -5.60
CA SER A 19 10.50 11.58 -4.37
C SER A 19 9.99 13.01 -4.49
N LEU A 20 10.76 13.93 -5.04
CA LEU A 20 10.42 15.35 -5.07
C LEU A 20 9.58 15.76 -6.27
N PHE A 21 9.77 15.13 -7.44
CA PHE A 21 9.08 15.54 -8.67
C PHE A 21 7.90 14.66 -9.06
N VAL A 22 7.78 13.47 -8.46
CA VAL A 22 6.65 12.58 -8.71
C VAL A 22 5.82 12.37 -7.44
N LEU A 23 6.44 11.83 -6.37
CA LEU A 23 5.73 11.47 -5.15
C LEU A 23 5.18 12.71 -4.43
N LEU A 24 5.99 13.74 -4.21
CA LEU A 24 5.59 14.93 -3.45
C LEU A 24 4.39 15.68 -4.07
N PRO A 25 4.37 16.07 -5.37
CA PRO A 25 3.25 16.76 -5.96
C PRO A 25 1.94 15.96 -5.89
N VAL A 26 2.00 14.66 -6.17
CA VAL A 26 0.84 13.78 -6.10
C VAL A 26 0.32 13.70 -4.66
N MET A 27 1.22 13.49 -3.68
CA MET A 27 0.84 13.40 -2.26
C MET A 27 0.26 14.71 -1.72
N VAL A 28 0.79 15.86 -2.12
CA VAL A 28 0.23 17.17 -1.73
C VAL A 28 -1.23 17.28 -2.16
N VAL A 29 -1.52 17.00 -3.43
CA VAL A 29 -2.89 17.09 -3.96
C VAL A 29 -3.83 16.10 -3.26
N MET A 30 -3.41 14.84 -3.12
CA MET A 30 -4.24 13.79 -2.55
C MET A 30 -4.51 14.01 -1.06
N LEU A 31 -3.49 14.37 -0.28
CA LEU A 31 -3.65 14.69 1.14
C LEU A 31 -4.50 15.94 1.35
N CYS A 32 -4.30 17.00 0.56
CA CYS A 32 -5.14 18.20 0.64
C CYS A 32 -6.61 17.85 0.35
N LEU A 33 -6.87 17.08 -0.72
CA LEU A 33 -8.22 16.66 -1.07
C LEU A 33 -8.86 15.87 0.08
N MET A 34 -8.18 14.86 0.58
CA MET A 34 -8.69 14.00 1.66
C MET A 34 -8.94 14.78 2.95
N ARG A 35 -8.03 15.67 3.36
CA ARG A 35 -8.18 16.50 4.56
C ARG A 35 -9.33 17.51 4.41
N LEU A 36 -9.55 18.04 3.23
CA LEU A 36 -10.69 18.95 2.96
C LEU A 36 -12.03 18.22 2.98
N LEU A 37 -12.09 16.98 2.46
CA LEU A 37 -13.29 16.14 2.53
C LEU A 37 -13.59 15.72 3.98
N GLU A 38 -12.55 15.39 4.75
CA GLU A 38 -12.66 15.10 6.18
C GLU A 38 -13.18 16.31 6.96
N ALA A 39 -12.57 17.48 6.78
CA ALA A 39 -12.97 18.72 7.47
C ALA A 39 -14.41 19.15 7.17
N ARG A 40 -14.99 18.73 6.03
CA ARG A 40 -16.39 18.97 5.67
C ARG A 40 -17.36 17.86 6.10
N GLY A 41 -16.90 16.84 6.80
CA GLY A 41 -17.72 15.69 7.21
C GLY A 41 -18.21 14.80 6.04
N ILE A 42 -17.64 15.00 4.83
CA ILE A 42 -18.03 14.22 3.65
C ILE A 42 -17.59 12.76 3.83
N LEU A 43 -16.39 12.54 4.39
CA LEU A 43 -15.89 11.19 4.64
C LEU A 43 -16.77 10.45 5.65
N ASP A 44 -17.24 11.12 6.71
CA ASP A 44 -18.16 10.51 7.69
C ASP A 44 -19.46 10.08 7.03
N THR A 45 -19.99 10.92 6.14
CA THR A 45 -21.20 10.60 5.36
C THR A 45 -20.96 9.39 4.44
N VAL A 46 -19.83 9.34 3.75
CA VAL A 46 -19.46 8.22 2.86
C VAL A 46 -19.30 6.93 3.66
N VAL A 47 -18.54 6.99 4.75
CA VAL A 47 -18.32 5.84 5.64
C VAL A 47 -19.65 5.37 6.23
N GLY A 48 -20.49 6.28 6.73
CA GLY A 48 -21.80 5.94 7.29
C GLY A 48 -22.73 5.23 6.29
N ARG A 49 -22.69 5.62 5.02
CA ARG A 49 -23.46 4.97 3.94
C ARG A 49 -22.89 3.62 3.50
N LEU A 50 -21.57 3.49 3.48
CA LEU A 50 -20.89 2.27 3.03
C LEU A 50 -20.86 1.18 4.13
N THR A 51 -20.75 1.58 5.39
CA THR A 51 -20.63 0.64 6.53
C THR A 51 -21.72 -0.45 6.53
N PRO A 52 -23.03 -0.18 6.35
CA PRO A 52 -24.03 -1.22 6.33
C PRO A 52 -23.83 -2.28 5.25
N ALA A 53 -23.38 -1.84 4.06
CA ALA A 53 -23.11 -2.74 2.92
C ALA A 53 -21.81 -3.56 3.12
N LEU A 54 -20.88 -3.08 3.94
CA LEU A 54 -19.58 -3.70 4.16
C LEU A 54 -19.51 -4.53 5.46
N LYS A 55 -20.52 -4.41 6.36
CA LYS A 55 -20.66 -5.29 7.55
C LYS A 55 -20.56 -6.79 7.24
N PRO A 56 -21.19 -7.33 6.17
CA PRO A 56 -21.09 -8.75 5.85
C PRO A 56 -19.66 -9.22 5.56
N PHE A 57 -18.77 -8.32 5.18
CA PHE A 57 -17.35 -8.63 4.94
C PHE A 57 -16.50 -8.55 6.22
N GLY A 58 -17.12 -8.27 7.38
CA GLY A 58 -16.42 -8.11 8.66
C GLY A 58 -15.76 -6.74 8.85
N LEU A 59 -16.30 -5.71 8.19
CA LEU A 59 -15.80 -4.34 8.30
C LEU A 59 -16.81 -3.48 9.06
N ASN A 60 -16.32 -2.75 10.06
CA ASN A 60 -17.05 -1.67 10.75
C ASN A 60 -16.70 -0.31 10.14
N GLY A 61 -17.28 0.77 10.65
CA GLY A 61 -17.03 2.13 10.13
C GLY A 61 -15.56 2.51 10.09
N MET A 62 -14.77 2.13 11.11
CA MET A 62 -13.33 2.39 11.13
C MET A 62 -12.58 1.56 10.09
N GLY A 63 -13.00 0.32 9.83
CA GLY A 63 -12.47 -0.50 8.75
C GLY A 63 -12.73 0.12 7.38
N VAL A 64 -13.94 0.65 7.15
CA VAL A 64 -14.28 1.37 5.91
C VAL A 64 -13.42 2.63 5.75
N PHE A 65 -13.19 3.37 6.85
CA PHE A 65 -12.31 4.54 6.83
C PHE A 65 -10.86 4.16 6.51
N ALA A 66 -10.36 3.05 7.07
CA ALA A 66 -9.03 2.54 6.74
C ALA A 66 -8.89 2.18 5.24
N ALA A 67 -9.97 1.65 4.61
CA ALA A 67 -9.99 1.41 3.17
C ALA A 67 -9.82 2.69 2.34
N LEU A 68 -10.47 3.78 2.75
CA LEU A 68 -10.29 5.08 2.09
C LEU A 68 -8.87 5.61 2.28
N GLN A 69 -8.31 5.46 3.48
CA GLN A 69 -6.96 5.91 3.78
C GLN A 69 -5.89 5.21 2.93
N ILE A 70 -5.94 3.88 2.79
CA ILE A 70 -4.95 3.14 2.01
C ILE A 70 -5.02 3.47 0.52
N ASN A 71 -6.23 3.59 -0.04
CA ASN A 71 -6.43 3.85 -1.46
C ASN A 71 -6.22 5.31 -1.88
N PHE A 72 -6.39 6.26 -0.97
CA PHE A 72 -6.39 7.68 -1.32
C PHE A 72 -5.35 8.53 -0.55
N VAL A 73 -4.76 8.01 0.52
CA VAL A 73 -3.74 8.73 1.29
C VAL A 73 -2.38 8.05 1.18
N SER A 74 -2.18 6.95 1.90
CA SER A 74 -0.92 6.18 1.87
C SER A 74 -1.06 4.89 2.67
N PHE A 75 -0.07 3.99 2.53
CA PHE A 75 0.00 2.77 3.36
C PHE A 75 0.22 3.08 4.86
N ALA A 76 0.73 4.25 5.19
CA ALA A 76 0.98 4.66 6.57
C ALA A 76 -0.28 5.22 7.27
N ALA A 77 -1.21 5.78 6.52
CA ALA A 77 -2.40 6.44 7.08
C ALA A 77 -3.27 5.52 7.95
N PRO A 78 -3.51 4.25 7.60
CA PRO A 78 -4.33 3.34 8.41
C PRO A 78 -3.77 3.00 9.79
N ILE A 79 -2.50 3.28 10.08
CA ILE A 79 -1.89 2.97 11.39
C ILE A 79 -2.64 3.64 12.54
N ALA A 80 -2.98 4.92 12.38
CA ALA A 80 -3.72 5.65 13.40
C ALA A 80 -5.12 5.05 13.61
N THR A 81 -5.78 4.64 12.53
CA THR A 81 -7.09 3.99 12.57
C THR A 81 -7.02 2.63 13.25
N LEU A 82 -6.03 1.80 12.92
CA LEU A 82 -5.82 0.51 13.59
C LEU A 82 -5.55 0.67 15.09
N SER A 83 -4.72 1.65 15.47
CA SER A 83 -4.46 1.98 16.86
C SER A 83 -5.73 2.44 17.59
N MET A 84 -6.55 3.28 16.97
CA MET A 84 -7.85 3.68 17.55
C MET A 84 -8.82 2.52 17.67
N MET A 85 -8.89 1.62 16.68
CA MET A 85 -9.71 0.40 16.76
C MET A 85 -9.33 -0.44 17.98
N GLU A 86 -8.03 -0.60 18.23
CA GLU A 86 -7.53 -1.31 19.42
C GLU A 86 -7.93 -0.60 20.72
N GLN A 87 -7.72 0.72 20.80
CA GLN A 87 -8.03 1.52 22.00
C GLN A 87 -9.52 1.57 22.31
N ARG A 88 -10.38 1.57 21.29
CA ARG A 88 -11.83 1.56 21.45
C ARG A 88 -12.42 0.17 21.71
N GLY A 89 -11.59 -0.86 21.81
CA GLY A 89 -12.04 -2.21 22.11
C GLY A 89 -12.77 -2.91 20.97
N THR A 90 -12.47 -2.52 19.71
CA THR A 90 -12.91 -3.28 18.53
C THR A 90 -12.50 -4.74 18.67
N SER A 91 -13.36 -5.66 18.26
CA SER A 91 -13.08 -7.09 18.36
C SER A 91 -11.84 -7.50 17.56
N ASP A 92 -11.11 -8.50 18.04
CA ASP A 92 -9.92 -9.01 17.34
C ASP A 92 -10.25 -9.53 15.93
N ARG A 93 -11.48 -10.00 15.75
CA ARG A 93 -11.96 -10.49 14.47
C ARG A 93 -12.13 -9.36 13.45
N HIS A 94 -12.68 -8.20 13.85
CA HIS A 94 -12.77 -7.01 12.98
C HIS A 94 -11.40 -6.37 12.75
N LEU A 95 -10.52 -6.34 13.77
CA LEU A 95 -9.13 -5.89 13.62
C LEU A 95 -8.38 -6.73 12.57
N ALA A 96 -8.49 -8.07 12.66
CA ALA A 96 -7.87 -8.97 11.70
C ALA A 96 -8.41 -8.77 10.28
N ALA A 97 -9.74 -8.62 10.12
CA ALA A 97 -10.37 -8.39 8.83
C ALA A 97 -9.93 -7.06 8.22
N THR A 98 -9.89 -5.99 9.02
CA THR A 98 -9.41 -4.67 8.57
C THR A 98 -7.94 -4.71 8.18
N LEU A 99 -7.09 -5.35 8.97
CA LEU A 99 -5.65 -5.48 8.67
C LEU A 99 -5.43 -6.30 7.38
N ALA A 100 -6.20 -7.39 7.17
CA ALA A 100 -6.14 -8.19 5.94
C ALA A 100 -6.54 -7.39 4.71
N MET A 101 -7.59 -6.60 4.83
CA MET A 101 -8.03 -5.68 3.77
C MET A 101 -6.91 -4.70 3.42
N ILE A 102 -6.30 -4.04 4.42
CA ILE A 102 -5.19 -3.11 4.21
C ILE A 102 -4.03 -3.82 3.50
N PHE A 103 -3.65 -5.02 3.92
CA PHE A 103 -2.58 -5.80 3.28
C PHE A 103 -2.85 -6.08 1.80
N ALA A 104 -4.11 -6.29 1.42
CA ALA A 104 -4.48 -6.63 0.05
C ALA A 104 -4.72 -5.41 -0.85
N MET A 105 -5.06 -4.25 -0.30
CA MET A 105 -5.46 -3.07 -1.10
C MET A 105 -4.26 -2.34 -1.72
N ALA A 106 -4.53 -1.63 -2.82
CA ALA A 106 -3.53 -0.78 -3.46
C ALA A 106 -3.20 0.43 -2.58
N GLN A 107 -1.91 0.66 -2.37
CA GLN A 107 -1.44 1.82 -1.62
C GLN A 107 -1.33 3.05 -2.52
N ALA A 108 -1.99 4.14 -2.12
CA ALA A 108 -2.06 5.39 -2.89
C ALA A 108 -0.68 5.96 -3.25
N ASN A 109 0.27 5.94 -2.30
CA ASN A 109 1.62 6.46 -2.48
C ASN A 109 2.46 5.70 -3.52
N ALA A 110 2.00 4.54 -4.01
CA ALA A 110 2.58 3.88 -5.17
C ALA A 110 1.65 3.96 -6.38
N ALA A 111 0.34 3.71 -6.21
CA ALA A 111 -0.60 3.66 -7.32
C ALA A 111 -0.70 4.99 -8.08
N PHE A 112 -0.83 6.13 -7.37
CA PHE A 112 -0.94 7.43 -8.03
C PHE A 112 0.33 7.85 -8.77
N PRO A 113 1.54 7.78 -8.21
CA PRO A 113 2.76 8.08 -8.96
C PRO A 113 2.96 7.16 -10.17
N MET A 114 2.61 5.87 -10.07
CA MET A 114 2.76 4.93 -11.18
C MET A 114 1.83 5.21 -12.37
N MET A 115 0.84 6.10 -12.24
CA MET A 115 0.08 6.62 -13.38
C MET A 115 0.98 7.32 -14.41
N THR A 116 2.04 7.99 -13.97
CA THR A 116 3.02 8.60 -14.89
C THR A 116 3.78 7.57 -15.72
N MET A 117 3.81 6.31 -15.26
CA MET A 117 4.41 5.18 -15.96
C MET A 117 3.41 4.42 -16.85
N GLY A 118 2.12 4.81 -16.84
CA GLY A 118 1.05 4.19 -17.62
C GLY A 118 0.14 3.25 -16.82
N LEU A 119 0.15 3.29 -15.49
CA LEU A 119 -0.78 2.50 -14.66
C LEU A 119 -2.23 2.94 -14.86
N HIS A 120 -3.12 2.01 -15.11
CA HIS A 120 -4.57 2.22 -15.20
C HIS A 120 -5.18 2.31 -13.79
N LEU A 121 -5.28 3.54 -13.26
CA LEU A 121 -5.72 3.75 -11.88
C LEU A 121 -7.15 3.22 -11.63
N GLY A 122 -8.08 3.43 -12.55
CA GLY A 122 -9.47 2.98 -12.40
C GLY A 122 -9.56 1.46 -12.20
N THR A 123 -8.87 0.70 -13.03
CA THR A 123 -8.77 -0.77 -12.91
C THR A 123 -8.09 -1.17 -11.61
N THR A 124 -7.00 -0.49 -11.26
CA THR A 124 -6.25 -0.75 -10.03
C THR A 124 -7.11 -0.52 -8.79
N LEU A 125 -7.86 0.57 -8.71
CA LEU A 125 -8.76 0.85 -7.60
C LEU A 125 -9.96 -0.12 -7.54
N ALA A 126 -10.54 -0.49 -8.69
CA ALA A 126 -11.62 -1.46 -8.74
C ALA A 126 -11.18 -2.82 -8.18
N PHE A 127 -10.05 -3.35 -8.65
CA PHE A 127 -9.52 -4.61 -8.12
C PHE A 127 -8.96 -4.46 -6.70
N SER A 128 -8.49 -3.28 -6.31
CA SER A 128 -8.12 -2.99 -4.92
C SER A 128 -9.30 -3.17 -3.97
N LEU A 129 -10.46 -2.62 -4.31
CA LEU A 129 -11.68 -2.76 -3.52
C LEU A 129 -12.14 -4.23 -3.48
N LEU A 130 -12.23 -4.89 -4.62
CA LEU A 130 -12.65 -6.29 -4.69
C LEU A 130 -11.71 -7.21 -3.89
N GLY A 131 -10.41 -7.07 -4.08
CA GLY A 131 -9.41 -7.86 -3.35
C GLY A 131 -9.39 -7.54 -1.85
N GLY A 132 -9.52 -6.26 -1.48
CA GLY A 132 -9.61 -5.85 -0.08
C GLY A 132 -10.85 -6.44 0.61
N LEU A 133 -12.00 -6.40 -0.03
CA LEU A 133 -13.23 -7.01 0.51
C LEU A 133 -13.14 -8.53 0.61
N ALA A 134 -12.55 -9.18 -0.40
CA ALA A 134 -12.31 -10.62 -0.35
C ALA A 134 -11.36 -11.01 0.79
N ALA A 135 -10.28 -10.22 1.00
CA ALA A 135 -9.34 -10.42 2.10
C ALA A 135 -10.03 -10.28 3.46
N ALA A 136 -10.84 -9.22 3.64
CA ALA A 136 -11.60 -8.98 4.86
C ALA A 136 -12.58 -10.15 5.13
N ALA A 137 -13.38 -10.53 4.15
CA ALA A 137 -14.35 -11.61 4.26
C ALA A 137 -13.68 -12.97 4.57
N ALA A 138 -12.61 -13.32 3.84
CA ALA A 138 -11.85 -14.54 4.08
C ALA A 138 -11.27 -14.57 5.50
N THR A 139 -10.76 -13.44 5.98
CA THR A 139 -10.26 -13.35 7.35
C THR A 139 -11.40 -13.44 8.35
N TYR A 140 -12.44 -12.66 8.17
CA TYR A 140 -13.55 -12.63 9.13
C TYR A 140 -14.26 -13.97 9.25
N HIS A 141 -14.55 -14.64 8.14
CA HIS A 141 -15.38 -15.85 8.14
C HIS A 141 -14.57 -17.16 8.22
N ILE A 142 -13.30 -17.17 7.77
CA ILE A 142 -12.52 -18.39 7.66
C ILE A 142 -11.30 -18.35 8.59
N PHE A 143 -10.33 -17.50 8.33
CA PHE A 143 -9.03 -17.54 9.02
C PHE A 143 -9.08 -16.98 10.44
N GLY A 144 -9.90 -15.97 10.69
CA GLY A 144 -10.06 -15.33 12.01
C GLY A 144 -11.31 -15.79 12.80
N ARG A 145 -12.01 -16.84 12.34
CA ARG A 145 -13.25 -17.32 13.01
C ARG A 145 -13.08 -17.72 14.48
N HIS A 146 -11.85 -18.07 14.85
CA HIS A 146 -11.47 -18.45 16.21
C HIS A 146 -11.17 -17.24 17.10
N LEU A 147 -11.04 -16.05 16.53
CA LEU A 147 -10.79 -14.80 17.25
C LEU A 147 -12.10 -14.31 17.88
N SER A 148 -11.96 -13.56 18.98
CA SER A 148 -13.10 -12.96 19.67
C SER A 148 -13.85 -12.01 18.74
N ALA A 149 -15.17 -12.17 18.67
CA ALA A 149 -16.08 -11.24 18.02
C ALA A 149 -16.71 -10.23 19.01
N ALA A 150 -16.39 -10.35 20.31
CA ALA A 150 -16.92 -9.46 21.33
C ALA A 150 -16.27 -8.08 21.23
N GLU A 151 -17.10 -7.04 21.13
CA GLU A 151 -16.69 -5.64 21.19
C GLU A 151 -16.88 -5.12 22.61
N THR A 152 -15.87 -4.42 23.13
CA THR A 152 -15.89 -3.94 24.52
C THR A 152 -16.60 -2.59 24.65
N ASN A 153 -16.63 -1.80 23.57
CA ASN A 153 -17.35 -0.52 23.48
C ASN A 153 -17.97 -0.38 22.10
N VAL A 154 -19.28 -0.21 22.03
CA VAL A 154 -20.04 0.01 20.78
C VAL A 154 -20.15 1.53 20.53
N ASP A 155 -19.03 2.24 20.47
CA ASP A 155 -19.04 3.62 20.00
C ASP A 155 -18.67 3.63 18.51
N ASP A 156 -19.68 3.48 17.66
CA ASP A 156 -19.58 3.61 16.19
C ASP A 156 -19.38 5.07 15.74
N SER A 157 -19.29 6.02 16.70
CA SER A 157 -19.04 7.41 16.35
C SER A 157 -17.64 7.56 15.77
N LEU A 158 -17.59 7.95 14.51
CA LEU A 158 -16.39 8.28 13.75
C LEU A 158 -15.81 9.62 14.24
N GLN A 159 -15.56 9.77 15.54
CA GLN A 159 -14.72 10.87 16.01
C GLN A 159 -13.28 10.55 15.66
N HIS A 160 -12.94 10.83 14.40
CA HIS A 160 -11.54 10.92 14.00
C HIS A 160 -10.93 12.07 14.80
N PRO A 161 -9.64 12.01 15.14
CA PRO A 161 -8.92 13.24 15.37
C PRO A 161 -8.96 13.97 14.02
N SER A 162 -10.08 14.69 13.80
CA SER A 162 -10.19 15.71 12.78
C SER A 162 -8.89 16.49 12.83
N ALA A 163 -8.49 17.14 11.75
CA ALA A 163 -7.32 18.02 11.74
C ALA A 163 -7.41 18.95 12.96
N ALA A 164 -7.06 18.38 14.12
CA ALA A 164 -7.28 18.97 15.44
C ALA A 164 -6.36 20.17 15.51
N GLY A 165 -6.91 21.34 15.21
CA GLY A 165 -6.19 22.60 15.18
C GLY A 165 -6.31 23.39 13.88
N ALA A 166 -6.81 22.84 12.78
CA ALA A 166 -6.97 23.61 11.54
C ALA A 166 -8.11 24.65 11.68
N LYS A 167 -7.78 25.93 11.65
CA LYS A 167 -8.72 27.05 11.81
C LYS A 167 -9.37 27.47 10.48
N GLY A 168 -9.23 26.67 9.41
CA GLY A 168 -9.83 26.98 8.11
C GLY A 168 -9.20 26.19 6.96
N VAL A 169 -9.71 26.42 5.73
CA VAL A 169 -9.28 25.72 4.52
C VAL A 169 -7.77 25.86 4.26
N LEU A 170 -7.23 27.07 4.43
CA LEU A 170 -5.81 27.35 4.18
C LEU A 170 -4.91 26.59 5.18
N ASP A 171 -5.31 26.57 6.45
CA ASP A 171 -4.62 25.82 7.48
C ASP A 171 -4.62 24.31 7.18
N THR A 172 -5.77 23.78 6.75
CA THR A 172 -5.89 22.38 6.33
C THR A 172 -4.95 22.05 5.17
N ILE A 173 -4.86 22.94 4.17
CA ILE A 173 -3.94 22.75 3.02
C ILE A 173 -2.49 22.81 3.47
N ASN A 174 -2.12 23.73 4.34
CA ASN A 174 -0.76 23.87 4.84
C ASN A 174 -0.32 22.64 5.66
N LEU A 175 -1.20 22.12 6.52
CA LEU A 175 -0.94 20.91 7.31
C LEU A 175 -0.80 19.68 6.41
N ALA A 176 -1.68 19.53 5.43
CA ALA A 176 -1.60 18.44 4.44
C ALA A 176 -0.32 18.53 3.60
N GLY A 177 0.05 19.73 3.17
CA GLY A 177 1.31 19.97 2.44
C GLY A 177 2.55 19.62 3.26
N ALA A 178 2.59 20.02 4.53
CA ALA A 178 3.68 19.67 5.44
C ALA A 178 3.79 18.14 5.69
N GLU A 179 2.64 17.46 5.79
CA GLU A 179 2.58 16.00 5.92
C GLU A 179 3.10 15.32 4.65
N ALA A 180 2.66 15.77 3.46
CA ALA A 180 3.12 15.27 2.17
C ALA A 180 4.64 15.42 2.02
N PHE A 181 5.17 16.59 2.38
CA PHE A 181 6.60 16.88 2.34
C PHE A 181 7.39 15.93 3.25
N ARG A 182 6.91 15.72 4.47
CA ARG A 182 7.55 14.79 5.41
C ARG A 182 7.57 13.35 4.88
N ILE A 183 6.47 12.88 4.26
CA ILE A 183 6.40 11.54 3.65
C ILE A 183 7.38 11.43 2.48
N ALA A 184 7.40 12.41 1.59
CA ALA A 184 8.27 12.39 0.41
C ALA A 184 9.74 12.42 0.79
N ILE A 185 10.16 13.31 1.68
CA ILE A 185 11.54 13.38 2.17
C ILE A 185 11.92 12.11 2.93
N GLY A 186 11.01 11.59 3.76
CA GLY A 186 11.21 10.35 4.51
C GLY A 186 11.39 9.11 3.63
N ALA A 187 10.90 9.13 2.40
CA ALA A 187 11.07 8.04 1.44
C ALA A 187 12.49 8.02 0.81
N ILE A 188 13.18 9.17 0.71
CA ILE A 188 14.47 9.27 0.02
C ILE A 188 15.53 8.28 0.54
N PRO A 189 15.80 8.15 1.85
CA PRO A 189 16.83 7.24 2.33
C PRO A 189 16.56 5.79 1.94
N MET A 190 15.31 5.33 2.06
CA MET A 190 14.92 3.97 1.69
C MET A 190 15.06 3.75 0.18
N LEU A 191 14.63 4.72 -0.64
CA LEU A 191 14.79 4.67 -2.09
C LEU A 191 16.27 4.59 -2.49
N VAL A 192 17.12 5.45 -1.91
CA VAL A 192 18.57 5.43 -2.19
C VAL A 192 19.17 4.08 -1.87
N LEU A 193 18.95 3.58 -0.64
CA LEU A 193 19.51 2.30 -0.21
C LEU A 193 19.02 1.14 -1.08
N SER A 194 17.73 1.10 -1.39
CA SER A 194 17.16 0.05 -2.22
C SER A 194 17.73 0.07 -3.64
N LEU A 195 17.81 1.25 -4.26
CA LEU A 195 18.37 1.39 -5.60
C LEU A 195 19.88 1.09 -5.65
N VAL A 196 20.63 1.42 -4.59
CA VAL A 196 22.05 1.04 -4.47
C VAL A 196 22.19 -0.47 -4.37
N VAL A 197 21.41 -1.15 -3.52
CA VAL A 197 21.44 -2.61 -3.38
C VAL A 197 21.07 -3.27 -4.71
N VAL A 198 19.99 -2.82 -5.35
CA VAL A 198 19.57 -3.33 -6.67
C VAL A 198 20.65 -3.11 -7.72
N GLY A 199 21.23 -1.91 -7.78
CA GLY A 199 22.31 -1.58 -8.70
C GLY A 199 23.56 -2.45 -8.48
N ALA A 200 23.90 -2.73 -7.22
CA ALA A 200 24.99 -3.63 -6.86
C ALA A 200 24.70 -5.08 -7.27
N LEU A 201 23.51 -5.60 -6.97
CA LEU A 201 23.10 -6.97 -7.34
C LEU A 201 23.07 -7.16 -8.86
N LYS A 202 22.60 -6.15 -9.61
CA LYS A 202 22.60 -6.15 -11.07
C LYS A 202 24.05 -6.22 -11.61
N ARG A 203 24.95 -5.39 -11.07
CA ARG A 203 26.36 -5.36 -11.47
C ARG A 203 27.14 -6.63 -11.11
N LEU A 204 26.79 -7.29 -10.02
CA LEU A 204 27.39 -8.55 -9.58
C LEU A 204 26.84 -9.77 -10.34
N GLY A 205 25.90 -9.58 -11.28
CA GLY A 205 25.27 -10.68 -12.02
C GLY A 205 24.31 -11.54 -11.18
N VAL A 206 24.03 -11.15 -9.93
CA VAL A 206 23.13 -11.90 -9.04
C VAL A 206 21.71 -11.93 -9.60
N ILE A 207 21.26 -10.82 -10.19
CA ILE A 207 19.94 -10.77 -10.82
C ILE A 207 19.85 -11.71 -12.02
N ASP A 208 20.89 -11.77 -12.85
CA ASP A 208 20.93 -12.67 -14.02
C ASP A 208 20.94 -14.13 -13.58
N LEU A 209 21.72 -14.46 -12.53
CA LEU A 209 21.75 -15.78 -11.93
C LEU A 209 20.39 -16.20 -11.37
N LEU A 210 19.76 -15.32 -10.59
CA LEU A 210 18.41 -15.56 -10.06
C LEU A 210 17.39 -15.73 -11.18
N THR A 211 17.48 -14.91 -12.23
CA THR A 211 16.61 -15.01 -13.40
C THR A 211 16.76 -16.36 -14.08
N GLN A 212 17.99 -16.83 -14.34
CA GLN A 212 18.24 -18.15 -14.93
C GLN A 212 17.66 -19.30 -14.09
N TRP A 213 17.80 -19.24 -12.77
CA TRP A 213 17.32 -20.29 -11.87
C TRP A 213 15.80 -20.28 -11.72
N LEU A 214 15.18 -19.09 -11.71
CA LEU A 214 13.74 -18.93 -11.50
C LEU A 214 12.95 -19.03 -12.80
N THR A 215 13.53 -18.74 -13.97
CA THR A 215 12.83 -18.77 -15.27
C THR A 215 12.04 -20.04 -15.51
N PRO A 216 12.56 -21.28 -15.27
CA PRO A 216 11.76 -22.48 -15.47
C PRO A 216 10.53 -22.58 -14.56
N LEU A 217 10.63 -22.10 -13.32
CA LEU A 217 9.52 -22.07 -12.37
C LEU A 217 8.50 -20.99 -12.73
N LEU A 218 8.99 -19.83 -13.15
CA LEU A 218 8.15 -18.70 -13.57
C LEU A 218 7.40 -19.02 -14.87
N ALA A 219 8.03 -19.74 -15.80
CA ALA A 219 7.39 -20.18 -17.02
C ALA A 219 6.19 -21.12 -16.76
N LEU A 220 6.28 -21.98 -15.71
CA LEU A 220 5.14 -22.79 -15.27
C LEU A 220 3.98 -21.96 -14.73
N ALA A 221 4.28 -20.81 -14.16
CA ALA A 221 3.30 -19.86 -13.61
C ALA A 221 2.89 -18.76 -14.60
N ALA A 222 3.41 -18.78 -15.84
CA ALA A 222 3.25 -17.74 -16.87
C ALA A 222 3.64 -16.33 -16.36
N ILE A 223 4.69 -16.26 -15.52
CA ILE A 223 5.21 -14.99 -14.98
C ILE A 223 6.43 -14.56 -15.79
N GLU A 224 6.41 -13.32 -16.28
CA GLU A 224 7.52 -12.72 -17.01
C GLU A 224 8.76 -12.57 -16.13
N PRO A 225 9.95 -13.05 -16.58
CA PRO A 225 11.19 -12.93 -15.81
C PRO A 225 11.59 -11.49 -15.47
N ALA A 226 11.16 -10.52 -16.28
CA ALA A 226 11.37 -9.10 -16.00
C ALA A 226 10.78 -8.64 -14.65
N LEU A 227 9.79 -9.36 -14.12
CA LEU A 227 9.15 -9.06 -12.83
C LEU A 227 9.94 -9.56 -11.62
N ILE A 228 11.02 -10.33 -11.79
CA ILE A 228 11.83 -10.84 -10.67
C ILE A 228 12.39 -9.68 -9.86
N LEU A 229 13.03 -8.73 -10.52
CA LEU A 229 13.67 -7.60 -9.85
C LEU A 229 12.69 -6.68 -9.12
N PRO A 230 11.59 -6.22 -9.74
CA PRO A 230 10.55 -5.48 -9.02
C PRO A 230 9.96 -6.26 -7.86
N SER A 231 9.71 -7.57 -8.02
CA SER A 231 9.14 -8.41 -6.97
C SER A 231 10.07 -8.55 -5.77
N LEU A 232 11.34 -8.86 -5.98
CA LEU A 232 12.33 -8.93 -4.91
C LEU A 232 12.43 -7.60 -4.17
N THR A 233 12.51 -6.48 -4.92
CA THR A 233 12.55 -5.14 -4.33
C THR A 233 11.29 -4.85 -3.53
N LYS A 234 10.11 -5.19 -4.09
CA LYS A 234 8.81 -5.03 -3.43
C LYS A 234 8.79 -5.74 -2.07
N TYR A 235 9.08 -7.02 -2.05
CA TYR A 235 8.91 -7.83 -0.85
C TYR A 235 9.99 -7.59 0.21
N LEU A 236 11.20 -7.20 -0.18
CA LEU A 236 12.32 -6.95 0.75
C LEU A 236 12.40 -5.50 1.21
N ALA A 237 12.16 -4.53 0.31
CA ALA A 237 12.38 -3.11 0.56
C ALA A 237 11.10 -2.25 0.48
N GLY A 238 9.96 -2.84 0.10
CA GLY A 238 8.66 -2.19 0.09
C GLY A 238 8.24 -1.56 -1.24
N GLY A 239 6.96 -1.15 -1.29
CA GLY A 239 6.33 -0.66 -2.51
C GLY A 239 6.96 0.63 -3.08
N THR A 240 7.47 1.52 -2.23
CA THR A 240 8.13 2.75 -2.70
C THR A 240 9.47 2.45 -3.41
N ALA A 241 10.24 1.52 -2.89
CA ALA A 241 11.48 1.07 -3.52
C ALA A 241 11.21 0.35 -4.85
N MET A 242 10.20 -0.51 -4.87
CA MET A 242 9.73 -1.19 -6.09
C MET A 242 9.33 -0.18 -7.17
N MET A 243 8.62 0.89 -6.80
CA MET A 243 8.23 1.96 -7.73
C MET A 243 9.45 2.60 -8.39
N GLY A 244 10.54 2.85 -7.64
CA GLY A 244 11.80 3.36 -8.20
C GLY A 244 12.42 2.43 -9.24
N VAL A 245 12.42 1.11 -8.96
CA VAL A 245 12.90 0.10 -9.91
C VAL A 245 12.01 0.04 -11.15
N MET A 246 10.69 0.08 -10.97
CA MET A 246 9.74 0.09 -12.09
C MET A 246 9.90 1.32 -12.97
N ASP A 247 10.12 2.51 -12.39
CA ASP A 247 10.39 3.74 -13.15
C ASP A 247 11.66 3.62 -13.99
N GLU A 248 12.76 3.12 -13.41
CA GLU A 248 13.99 2.87 -14.14
C GLU A 248 13.81 1.88 -15.29
N MET A 249 13.10 0.77 -15.02
CA MET A 249 12.84 -0.27 -16.02
C MET A 249 11.90 0.22 -17.13
N ARG A 250 10.91 1.07 -16.80
CA ARG A 250 10.02 1.71 -17.80
C ARG A 250 10.79 2.68 -18.70
N ARG A 251 11.64 3.53 -18.14
CA ARG A 251 12.49 4.46 -18.91
C ARG A 251 13.51 3.72 -19.79
N GLY A 252 13.91 2.52 -19.39
CA GLY A 252 14.82 1.65 -20.14
C GLY A 252 14.13 0.67 -21.08
N ASP A 253 12.82 0.79 -21.33
CA ASP A 253 11.99 -0.11 -22.15
C ASP A 253 12.09 -1.60 -21.78
N GLN A 254 12.43 -1.90 -20.51
CA GLN A 254 12.55 -3.26 -19.99
C GLN A 254 11.20 -3.84 -19.53
N ILE A 255 10.21 -2.97 -19.26
CA ILE A 255 8.84 -3.37 -18.89
C ILE A 255 7.86 -2.58 -19.75
N SER A 256 6.91 -3.27 -20.38
CA SER A 256 5.81 -2.65 -21.14
C SER A 256 4.73 -2.09 -20.21
N VAL A 257 3.83 -1.24 -20.73
CA VAL A 257 2.67 -0.71 -19.99
C VAL A 257 1.71 -1.86 -19.63
N GLU A 258 1.52 -2.81 -20.54
CA GLU A 258 0.68 -3.99 -20.34
C GLU A 258 1.19 -4.84 -19.17
N LEU A 259 2.53 -5.10 -19.13
CA LEU A 259 3.13 -5.87 -18.06
C LEU A 259 3.08 -5.13 -16.71
N LEU A 260 3.25 -3.79 -16.71
CA LEU A 260 3.05 -2.94 -15.55
C LEU A 260 1.65 -3.12 -14.98
N ASN A 261 0.62 -3.03 -15.84
CA ASN A 261 -0.78 -3.16 -15.42
C ASN A 261 -1.13 -4.58 -14.98
N ALA A 262 -0.68 -5.60 -15.71
CA ALA A 262 -0.90 -7.01 -15.36
C ALA A 262 -0.27 -7.37 -14.00
N SER A 263 0.87 -6.77 -13.66
CA SER A 263 1.58 -7.02 -12.40
C SER A 263 1.09 -6.19 -11.21
N ALA A 264 0.26 -5.18 -11.43
CA ALA A 264 -0.18 -4.24 -10.39
C ALA A 264 -0.91 -4.94 -9.22
N GLY A 265 -1.57 -6.07 -9.47
CA GLY A 265 -2.30 -6.83 -8.45
C GLY A 265 -1.41 -7.28 -7.29
N PHE A 266 -0.24 -7.81 -7.57
CA PHE A 266 0.68 -8.32 -6.54
C PHE A 266 1.82 -7.35 -6.20
N LEU A 267 2.12 -6.35 -7.03
CA LEU A 267 3.17 -5.38 -6.75
C LEU A 267 2.69 -4.18 -5.94
N ILE A 268 1.45 -3.72 -6.14
CA ILE A 268 0.95 -2.48 -5.51
C ILE A 268 0.06 -2.82 -4.31
N ASN A 269 0.67 -3.18 -3.19
CA ASN A 269 0.01 -3.43 -1.91
C ASN A 269 1.06 -3.28 -0.78
N PRO A 270 0.69 -3.09 0.50
CA PRO A 270 1.64 -2.98 1.61
C PRO A 270 2.01 -4.34 2.23
N PHE A 271 1.68 -5.46 1.59
CA PHE A 271 2.04 -6.80 2.08
C PHE A 271 3.47 -7.15 1.68
N ASP A 272 4.42 -6.53 2.33
CA ASP A 272 5.86 -6.72 2.22
C ASP A 272 6.51 -6.63 3.61
N LEU A 273 7.77 -6.99 3.76
CA LEU A 273 8.43 -7.00 5.06
C LEU A 273 8.33 -5.66 5.80
N PRO A 274 8.69 -4.50 5.19
CA PRO A 274 8.54 -3.22 5.87
C PRO A 274 7.08 -2.85 6.14
N GLY A 275 6.18 -3.07 5.20
CA GLY A 275 4.76 -2.71 5.32
C GLY A 275 4.05 -3.52 6.40
N VAL A 276 4.29 -4.83 6.45
CA VAL A 276 3.76 -5.69 7.53
C VAL A 276 4.31 -5.24 8.87
N ALA A 277 5.64 -5.08 9.01
CA ALA A 277 6.27 -4.65 10.26
C ALA A 277 5.71 -3.30 10.74
N PHE A 278 5.52 -2.37 9.81
CA PHE A 278 4.99 -1.05 10.10
C PHE A 278 3.52 -1.11 10.55
N LEU A 279 2.65 -1.82 9.83
CA LEU A 279 1.22 -1.89 10.14
C LEU A 279 0.93 -2.63 11.45
N ILE A 280 1.65 -3.72 11.76
CA ILE A 280 1.48 -4.44 13.02
C ILE A 280 2.01 -3.66 14.24
N SER A 281 2.85 -2.66 14.04
CA SER A 281 3.32 -1.76 15.11
C SER A 281 2.24 -0.79 15.60
N ALA A 282 1.07 -0.72 14.93
CA ALA A 282 -0.05 0.13 15.32
C ALA A 282 -0.60 -0.18 16.72
N GLY A 283 -0.43 -1.43 17.19
CA GLY A 283 -0.85 -1.82 18.51
C GLY A 283 -0.55 -3.29 18.81
N ARG A 284 -0.60 -3.64 20.09
CA ARG A 284 -0.27 -4.99 20.56
C ARG A 284 -1.28 -6.04 20.07
N ARG A 285 -2.58 -5.70 20.08
CA ARG A 285 -3.65 -6.58 19.57
C ARG A 285 -3.61 -6.65 18.05
N VAL A 286 -3.33 -5.53 17.36
CA VAL A 286 -3.12 -5.51 15.91
C VAL A 286 -1.97 -6.46 15.54
N GLY A 287 -0.86 -6.40 16.28
CA GLY A 287 0.26 -7.33 16.12
C GLY A 287 -0.11 -8.79 16.41
N ALA A 288 -1.01 -9.06 17.36
CA ALA A 288 -1.40 -10.44 17.70
C ALA A 288 -2.24 -11.12 16.60
N VAL A 289 -3.01 -10.35 15.81
CA VAL A 289 -3.90 -10.86 14.76
C VAL A 289 -3.27 -10.91 13.36
N TRP A 290 -1.99 -10.66 13.23
CA TRP A 290 -1.33 -10.55 11.92
C TRP A 290 -1.39 -11.83 11.08
N LYS A 291 -1.30 -13.02 11.71
CA LYS A 291 -1.30 -14.31 10.98
C LYS A 291 -2.58 -14.57 10.20
N PRO A 292 -3.79 -14.55 10.83
CA PRO A 292 -5.03 -14.68 10.08
C PRO A 292 -5.24 -13.53 9.08
N ALA A 293 -4.79 -12.30 9.41
CA ALA A 293 -4.83 -11.18 8.48
C ALA A 293 -3.94 -11.40 7.25
N ALA A 294 -2.75 -11.94 7.42
CA ALA A 294 -1.85 -12.27 6.33
C ALA A 294 -2.45 -13.32 5.37
N LEU A 295 -3.06 -14.38 5.92
CA LEU A 295 -3.72 -15.42 5.12
C LEU A 295 -4.87 -14.83 4.28
N GLY A 296 -5.73 -14.00 4.88
CA GLY A 296 -6.78 -13.31 4.15
C GLY A 296 -6.24 -12.30 3.15
N GLY A 297 -5.17 -11.58 3.50
CA GLY A 297 -4.46 -10.67 2.60
C GLY A 297 -3.97 -11.38 1.34
N CYS A 298 -3.39 -12.58 1.48
CA CYS A 298 -3.00 -13.41 0.35
C CYS A 298 -4.17 -13.74 -0.58
N VAL A 299 -5.37 -14.08 -0.04
CA VAL A 299 -6.56 -14.33 -0.85
C VAL A 299 -6.92 -13.09 -1.68
N GLY A 300 -6.92 -11.90 -1.06
CA GLY A 300 -7.21 -10.66 -1.76
C GLY A 300 -6.18 -10.32 -2.83
N ILE A 301 -4.89 -10.53 -2.55
CA ILE A 301 -3.80 -10.30 -3.52
C ILE A 301 -3.91 -11.26 -4.71
N VAL A 302 -4.21 -12.53 -4.47
CA VAL A 302 -4.42 -13.51 -5.55
C VAL A 302 -5.58 -13.09 -6.44
N LEU A 303 -6.72 -12.68 -5.85
CA LEU A 303 -7.87 -12.20 -6.62
C LEU A 303 -7.51 -10.97 -7.46
N ARG A 304 -6.78 -10.01 -6.89
CA ARG A 304 -6.31 -8.82 -7.61
C ARG A 304 -5.36 -9.17 -8.75
N THR A 305 -4.42 -10.08 -8.48
CA THR A 305 -3.45 -10.53 -9.50
C THR A 305 -4.17 -11.19 -10.67
N ALA A 306 -5.11 -12.09 -10.39
CA ALA A 306 -5.95 -12.69 -11.43
C ALA A 306 -6.74 -11.61 -12.20
N GLY A 307 -7.40 -10.67 -11.50
CA GLY A 307 -8.16 -9.60 -12.15
C GLY A 307 -7.30 -8.75 -13.09
N HIS A 308 -6.11 -8.34 -12.64
CA HIS A 308 -5.17 -7.56 -13.46
C HIS A 308 -4.63 -8.35 -14.64
N ALA A 309 -4.33 -9.63 -14.48
CA ALA A 309 -3.86 -10.50 -15.58
C ALA A 309 -4.89 -10.66 -16.71
N PHE A 310 -6.20 -10.60 -16.40
CA PHE A 310 -7.27 -10.69 -17.40
C PHE A 310 -7.68 -9.34 -18.00
N SER A 311 -7.26 -8.22 -17.44
CA SER A 311 -7.67 -6.88 -17.87
C SER A 311 -6.56 -6.06 -18.53
N GLY A 312 -5.31 -6.60 -18.54
CA GLY A 312 -4.12 -5.97 -19.12
C GLY A 312 -3.93 -6.21 -20.61
#